data_0936f179089ec0be533be8d0cf95e6fe
#
_entry.id   0936f179089ec0be533be8d0cf95e6fe
#
_cell.length_a   1.000
_cell.length_b   1.000
_cell.length_c   1.000
_cell.angle_alpha   90.00
_cell.angle_beta   90.00
_cell.angle_gamma   90.00
#
_symmetry.space_group_name_H-M   'P 1'
#
loop_
_entity.id
_entity.type
_entity.pdbx_description
1 polymer ?
#
loop_
_entity_poly.entity_id
_entity_poly.type
_entity_poly.pdbx_seq_one_letter_code
_entity_poly.pdbx_strand_id
1 'polypeptide(L)'
;MTLRIAILSTLFVSVCHATEPVFIDDAKIEQDFIDQLSALAKKEDILTMRQAEVALGKSRSRQVSIPAIPSKTSPETPASLYRLCAPSVVSIGSIFQCGKCEEWHSAGAASGWIASPDGLIVTNAHLFENGKDDPIGVMTLDGEIFAVKEIVASDVEKDIAILRIDPGNKTLRALPLANSAEPGEEVHVISHPQGQYYCLTSGKISRFHRDHLKEDEPPTDWMSITADFAGGSSGGPVLNKNGEVIGMVASTLTAYSEASDCKTRPGPDVQMVFKDCIPLRSIRGMFQSRE
;
A
#
# COMPACT_ATOMS: atom_id res chain seq x y z
N MET A 1 31.55 59.97 -36.02
CA MET A 1 32.19 58.78 -35.40
C MET A 1 31.11 58.02 -34.66
N THR A 2 30.47 57.07 -35.33
CA THR A 2 29.26 56.36 -34.86
C THR A 2 29.69 54.98 -34.31
N LEU A 3 29.53 54.81 -33.01
CA LEU A 3 29.86 53.55 -32.29
C LEU A 3 28.72 52.54 -32.48
N ARG A 4 28.99 51.45 -33.20
CA ARG A 4 28.04 50.30 -33.32
C ARG A 4 28.34 49.33 -32.20
N ILE A 5 27.33 49.20 -31.25
CA ILE A 5 27.34 48.19 -30.23
C ILE A 5 26.77 46.91 -30.83
N ALA A 6 27.58 45.87 -30.95
CA ALA A 6 27.15 44.54 -31.30
C ALA A 6 26.64 43.82 -30.08
N ILE A 7 25.33 43.51 -30.03
CA ILE A 7 24.72 42.65 -29.01
C ILE A 7 24.95 41.20 -29.39
N LEU A 8 25.82 40.54 -28.63
CA LEU A 8 26.07 39.11 -28.75
C LEU A 8 24.98 38.35 -28.01
N SER A 9 24.02 37.77 -28.76
CA SER A 9 22.93 36.93 -28.21
C SER A 9 23.48 35.53 -27.96
N THR A 10 23.77 35.21 -26.68
CA THR A 10 24.11 33.84 -26.26
C THR A 10 22.84 33.00 -26.19
N LEU A 11 22.68 32.10 -27.17
CA LEU A 11 21.67 31.05 -27.13
C LEU A 11 22.06 30.05 -26.06
N PHE A 12 21.33 30.04 -24.94
CA PHE A 12 21.38 28.95 -23.97
C PHE A 12 20.59 27.75 -24.55
N VAL A 13 21.31 26.80 -25.13
CA VAL A 13 20.73 25.49 -25.43
C VAL A 13 20.60 24.71 -24.11
N SER A 14 19.39 24.66 -23.57
CA SER A 14 19.08 23.78 -22.46
C SER A 14 19.12 22.34 -22.97
N VAL A 15 20.20 21.64 -22.68
CA VAL A 15 20.28 20.19 -22.95
C VAL A 15 19.39 19.51 -21.93
N CYS A 16 18.18 19.12 -22.38
CA CYS A 16 17.29 18.27 -21.62
C CYS A 16 17.97 16.89 -21.54
N HIS A 17 18.62 16.59 -20.40
CA HIS A 17 19.12 15.24 -20.16
C HIS A 17 17.89 14.37 -19.86
N ALA A 18 17.51 13.51 -20.81
CA ALA A 18 16.58 12.43 -20.54
C ALA A 18 17.23 11.52 -19.48
N THR A 19 16.60 11.43 -18.32
CA THR A 19 17.01 10.45 -17.31
C THR A 19 16.56 9.08 -17.79
N GLU A 20 17.49 8.12 -17.88
CA GLU A 20 17.16 6.74 -18.18
C GLU A 20 16.14 6.20 -17.16
N PRO A 21 15.17 5.35 -17.60
CA PRO A 21 14.21 4.75 -16.69
C PRO A 21 14.92 3.84 -15.70
N VAL A 22 14.51 3.91 -14.43
CA VAL A 22 14.98 2.97 -13.40
C VAL A 22 14.14 1.71 -13.51
N PHE A 23 14.78 0.58 -13.80
CA PHE A 23 14.13 -0.73 -13.85
C PHE A 23 14.06 -1.33 -12.45
N ILE A 24 12.89 -1.85 -12.07
CA ILE A 24 12.68 -2.60 -10.84
C ILE A 24 13.00 -4.07 -11.13
N ASP A 25 13.86 -4.68 -10.32
CA ASP A 25 14.17 -6.10 -10.36
C ASP A 25 13.39 -6.81 -9.24
N ASP A 26 12.19 -7.29 -9.58
CA ASP A 26 11.28 -7.92 -8.62
C ASP A 26 11.89 -9.16 -7.96
N ALA A 27 12.65 -9.96 -8.71
CA ALA A 27 13.30 -11.16 -8.16
C ALA A 27 14.40 -10.80 -7.16
N LYS A 28 15.17 -9.75 -7.44
CA LYS A 28 16.17 -9.24 -6.51
C LYS A 28 15.54 -8.68 -5.24
N ILE A 29 14.43 -7.95 -5.35
CA ILE A 29 13.69 -7.41 -4.21
C ILE A 29 13.20 -8.54 -3.30
N GLU A 30 12.63 -9.60 -3.87
CA GLU A 30 12.18 -10.77 -3.12
C GLU A 30 13.34 -11.48 -2.41
N GLN A 31 14.48 -11.68 -3.10
CA GLN A 31 15.65 -12.31 -2.50
C GLN A 31 16.25 -11.44 -1.39
N ASP A 32 16.39 -10.13 -1.61
CA ASP A 32 16.87 -9.19 -0.59
C ASP A 32 15.95 -9.20 0.65
N PHE A 33 14.62 -9.34 0.44
CA PHE A 33 13.65 -9.48 1.53
C PHE A 33 13.90 -10.74 2.37
N ILE A 34 14.07 -11.89 1.72
CA ILE A 34 14.36 -13.17 2.40
C ILE A 34 15.65 -13.08 3.18
N ASP A 35 16.73 -12.61 2.56
CA ASP A 35 18.08 -12.57 3.16
C ASP A 35 18.12 -11.66 4.38
N GLN A 36 17.58 -10.45 4.28
CA GLN A 36 17.61 -9.49 5.37
C GLN A 36 16.67 -9.90 6.51
N LEU A 37 15.42 -10.33 6.21
CA LEU A 37 14.49 -10.75 7.27
C LEU A 37 14.95 -11.99 7.99
N SER A 38 15.52 -12.97 7.29
CA SER A 38 16.11 -14.17 7.91
C SER A 38 17.31 -13.84 8.80
N ALA A 39 18.11 -12.84 8.42
CA ALA A 39 19.21 -12.35 9.24
C ALA A 39 18.72 -11.61 10.50
N LEU A 40 17.62 -10.85 10.41
CA LEU A 40 16.97 -10.22 11.56
C LEU A 40 16.37 -11.27 12.51
N ALA A 41 15.66 -12.27 11.98
CA ALA A 41 15.03 -13.33 12.78
C ALA A 41 16.02 -14.17 13.60
N LYS A 42 17.31 -14.18 13.22
CA LYS A 42 18.39 -14.82 14.00
C LYS A 42 18.90 -13.96 15.15
N LYS A 43 18.64 -12.67 15.16
CA LYS A 43 19.23 -11.70 16.10
C LYS A 43 18.25 -11.15 17.11
N GLU A 44 16.99 -11.11 16.79
CA GLU A 44 15.94 -10.50 17.61
C GLU A 44 14.61 -11.23 17.49
N ASP A 45 13.77 -11.07 18.50
CA ASP A 45 12.39 -11.56 18.46
C ASP A 45 11.58 -10.70 17.48
N ILE A 46 11.07 -11.35 16.45
CA ILE A 46 10.20 -10.74 15.43
C ILE A 46 8.78 -11.26 15.64
N LEU A 47 7.79 -10.37 15.52
CA LEU A 47 6.39 -10.76 15.53
C LEU A 47 6.13 -11.76 14.41
N THR A 48 5.53 -12.90 14.72
CA THR A 48 5.15 -13.90 13.73
C THR A 48 3.71 -13.69 13.26
N MET A 49 3.33 -14.26 12.10
CA MET A 49 1.97 -14.20 11.57
C MET A 49 0.94 -14.72 12.58
N ARG A 50 1.24 -15.82 13.30
CA ARG A 50 0.38 -16.37 14.37
C ARG A 50 0.23 -15.40 15.55
N GLN A 51 1.33 -14.78 15.97
CA GLN A 51 1.28 -13.80 17.05
C GLN A 51 0.52 -12.54 16.64
N ALA A 52 0.63 -12.11 15.37
CA ALA A 52 -0.11 -11.00 14.81
C ALA A 52 -1.62 -11.28 14.78
N GLU A 53 -2.04 -12.48 14.35
CA GLU A 53 -3.44 -12.90 14.38
C GLU A 53 -4.04 -12.79 15.79
N VAL A 54 -3.33 -13.30 16.81
CA VAL A 54 -3.75 -13.16 18.21
C VAL A 54 -3.77 -11.71 18.68
N ALA A 55 -2.81 -10.90 18.22
CA ALA A 55 -2.70 -9.49 18.59
C ALA A 55 -3.84 -8.64 17.99
N LEU A 56 -4.33 -8.96 16.78
CA LEU A 56 -5.51 -8.30 16.19
C LEU A 56 -6.70 -8.29 17.15
N GLY A 57 -7.03 -9.45 17.75
CA GLY A 57 -8.13 -9.52 18.71
C GLY A 57 -7.91 -8.66 19.96
N LYS A 58 -6.67 -8.54 20.45
CA LYS A 58 -6.31 -7.79 21.66
C LYS A 58 -6.21 -6.27 21.42
N SER A 59 -5.92 -5.85 20.18
CA SER A 59 -5.77 -4.45 19.80
C SER A 59 -7.04 -3.86 19.18
N ARG A 60 -8.14 -4.62 19.18
CA ARG A 60 -9.43 -4.23 18.61
C ARG A 60 -9.93 -2.91 19.18
N SER A 61 -10.42 -2.06 18.28
CA SER A 61 -11.01 -0.74 18.61
C SER A 61 -10.08 0.24 19.31
N ARG A 62 -8.78 -0.01 19.35
CA ARG A 62 -7.81 0.99 19.83
C ARG A 62 -7.64 2.08 18.79
N GLN A 63 -7.46 3.30 19.25
CA GLN A 63 -7.07 4.42 18.41
C GLN A 63 -5.62 4.79 18.67
N VAL A 64 -4.92 5.17 17.60
CA VAL A 64 -3.51 5.55 17.65
C VAL A 64 -3.38 7.03 17.38
N SER A 65 -2.53 7.70 18.13
CA SER A 65 -2.23 9.12 17.92
C SER A 65 -1.17 9.27 16.83
N ILE A 66 -1.49 10.01 15.77
CA ILE A 66 -0.53 10.35 14.70
C ILE A 66 -0.32 11.85 14.63
N PRO A 67 0.89 12.32 14.25
CA PRO A 67 1.11 13.74 13.97
C PRO A 67 0.31 14.15 12.73
N ALA A 68 -0.13 15.40 12.69
CA ALA A 68 -0.66 15.97 11.47
C ALA A 68 0.46 16.04 10.42
N ILE A 69 0.30 15.31 9.32
CA ILE A 69 1.23 15.36 8.19
C ILE A 69 0.71 16.42 7.21
N PRO A 70 1.40 17.55 7.05
CA PRO A 70 0.95 18.58 6.12
C PRO A 70 1.11 18.11 4.67
N SER A 71 0.09 18.33 3.87
CA SER A 71 0.18 18.22 2.41
C SER A 71 1.01 19.40 1.89
N LYS A 72 2.27 19.14 1.53
CA LYS A 72 3.24 20.21 1.22
C LYS A 72 3.23 20.67 -0.24
N THR A 73 2.82 19.82 -1.17
CA THR A 73 2.86 20.10 -2.62
C THR A 73 1.80 19.25 -3.33
N SER A 74 1.08 19.86 -4.28
CA SER A 74 0.26 19.10 -5.23
C SER A 74 1.17 18.66 -6.38
N PRO A 75 1.36 17.35 -6.60
CA PRO A 75 2.10 16.86 -7.76
C PRO A 75 1.36 17.26 -9.05
N GLU A 76 2.12 17.72 -10.06
CA GLU A 76 1.52 18.17 -11.33
C GLU A 76 1.14 17.00 -12.26
N THR A 77 1.76 15.85 -12.07
CA THR A 77 1.60 14.67 -12.93
C THR A 77 1.61 13.37 -12.10
N PRO A 78 1.03 12.27 -12.62
CA PRO A 78 1.16 10.96 -11.98
C PRO A 78 2.63 10.53 -11.72
N ALA A 79 3.54 10.91 -12.60
CA ALA A 79 4.97 10.64 -12.40
C ALA A 79 5.57 11.41 -11.22
N SER A 80 5.17 12.67 -11.01
CA SER A 80 5.60 13.44 -9.83
C SER A 80 4.93 12.94 -8.55
N LEU A 81 3.67 12.48 -8.64
CA LEU A 81 2.97 11.84 -7.53
C LEU A 81 3.68 10.53 -7.13
N TYR A 82 4.05 9.70 -8.10
CA TYR A 82 4.79 8.47 -7.83
C TYR A 82 6.09 8.76 -7.06
N ARG A 83 6.92 9.69 -7.55
CA ARG A 83 8.16 10.07 -6.86
C ARG A 83 7.95 10.63 -5.45
N LEU A 84 6.82 11.31 -5.23
CA LEU A 84 6.46 11.85 -3.93
C LEU A 84 6.02 10.76 -2.97
N CYS A 85 5.17 9.82 -3.40
CA CYS A 85 4.43 8.90 -2.53
C CYS A 85 5.04 7.49 -2.44
N ALA A 86 5.72 6.99 -3.49
CA ALA A 86 6.31 5.65 -3.47
C ALA A 86 7.27 5.39 -2.28
N PRO A 87 8.09 6.35 -1.82
CA PRO A 87 8.91 6.15 -0.62
C PRO A 87 8.12 5.96 0.68
N SER A 88 6.82 6.19 0.66
CA SER A 88 5.92 6.00 1.81
C SER A 88 5.07 4.73 1.69
N VAL A 89 5.18 4.01 0.57
CA VAL A 89 4.55 2.72 0.36
C VAL A 89 5.54 1.62 0.73
N VAL A 90 5.06 0.59 1.41
CA VAL A 90 5.91 -0.50 1.88
C VAL A 90 5.37 -1.84 1.41
N SER A 91 6.28 -2.78 1.18
CA SER A 91 5.96 -4.19 1.02
C SER A 91 5.93 -4.85 2.39
N ILE A 92 4.91 -5.66 2.64
CA ILE A 92 4.74 -6.43 3.88
C ILE A 92 4.70 -7.90 3.50
N GLY A 93 5.53 -8.71 4.16
CA GLY A 93 5.60 -10.14 3.88
C GLY A 93 6.08 -10.94 5.07
N SER A 94 6.07 -12.25 4.92
CA SER A 94 6.68 -13.17 5.86
C SER A 94 7.56 -14.18 5.14
N ILE A 95 8.46 -14.79 5.88
CA ILE A 95 9.31 -15.87 5.38
C ILE A 95 9.08 -17.13 6.19
N PHE A 96 9.23 -18.29 5.56
CA PHE A 96 9.01 -19.58 6.19
C PHE A 96 10.06 -20.60 5.78
N GLN A 97 10.22 -21.66 6.58
CA GLN A 97 11.01 -22.84 6.24
C GLN A 97 10.09 -23.97 5.82
N CYS A 98 10.28 -24.51 4.62
CA CYS A 98 9.38 -25.49 4.03
C CYS A 98 9.51 -26.90 4.65
N GLY A 99 10.50 -27.16 5.50
CA GLY A 99 10.80 -28.46 6.11
C GLY A 99 11.41 -29.48 5.14
N LYS A 100 11.64 -29.11 3.88
CA LYS A 100 12.26 -29.98 2.84
C LYS A 100 13.67 -29.50 2.45
N CYS A 101 14.01 -28.28 2.74
CA CYS A 101 15.33 -27.69 2.56
C CYS A 101 15.67 -26.81 3.78
N GLU A 102 16.92 -26.38 3.90
CA GLU A 102 17.37 -25.50 4.98
C GLU A 102 17.20 -23.99 4.66
N GLU A 103 16.67 -23.68 3.48
CA GLU A 103 16.51 -22.31 3.00
C GLU A 103 15.21 -21.68 3.47
N TRP A 104 15.22 -20.34 3.57
CA TRP A 104 14.03 -19.54 3.78
C TRP A 104 13.36 -19.25 2.46
N HIS A 105 12.03 -19.18 2.49
CA HIS A 105 11.18 -18.89 1.34
C HIS A 105 10.26 -17.71 1.66
N SER A 106 9.93 -16.89 0.67
CA SER A 106 8.90 -15.89 0.79
C SER A 106 7.50 -16.51 0.78
N ALA A 107 6.62 -16.05 1.66
CA ALA A 107 5.20 -16.39 1.63
C ALA A 107 4.38 -15.43 0.74
N GLY A 108 5.06 -14.58 -0.03
CA GLY A 108 4.45 -13.55 -0.85
C GLY A 108 4.50 -12.17 -0.19
N ALA A 109 4.11 -11.16 -0.97
CA ALA A 109 4.09 -9.77 -0.55
C ALA A 109 2.67 -9.21 -0.57
N ALA A 110 2.36 -8.39 0.42
CA ALA A 110 1.23 -7.48 0.47
C ALA A 110 1.74 -6.04 0.50
N SER A 111 0.82 -5.09 0.55
CA SER A 111 1.13 -3.67 0.56
C SER A 111 0.76 -3.03 1.89
N GLY A 112 1.40 -1.91 2.18
CA GLY A 112 1.06 -1.03 3.28
C GLY A 112 1.57 0.37 3.02
N TRP A 113 1.35 1.27 3.97
CA TRP A 113 1.87 2.63 3.87
C TRP A 113 2.24 3.20 5.24
N ILE A 114 3.22 4.10 5.23
CA ILE A 114 3.75 4.74 6.42
C ILE A 114 2.79 5.86 6.85
N ALA A 115 2.19 5.71 8.03
CA ALA A 115 1.24 6.67 8.61
C ALA A 115 1.90 7.65 9.56
N SER A 116 3.07 7.32 10.12
CA SER A 116 3.81 8.26 10.97
C SER A 116 5.32 8.12 10.77
N PRO A 117 6.08 9.22 10.97
CA PRO A 117 7.53 9.22 10.81
C PRO A 117 8.28 8.30 11.79
N ASP A 118 7.63 7.91 12.88
CA ASP A 118 8.15 7.04 13.95
C ASP A 118 7.79 5.55 13.77
N GLY A 119 7.31 5.15 12.58
CA GLY A 119 7.18 3.75 12.19
C GLY A 119 5.80 3.12 12.39
N LEU A 120 4.71 3.90 12.30
CA LEU A 120 3.37 3.31 12.15
C LEU A 120 3.09 2.99 10.69
N ILE A 121 2.69 1.74 10.44
CA ILE A 121 2.34 1.22 9.12
C ILE A 121 0.87 0.81 9.14
N VAL A 122 0.11 1.21 8.13
CA VAL A 122 -1.29 0.79 7.95
C VAL A 122 -1.36 -0.25 6.84
N THR A 123 -2.15 -1.29 7.08
CA THR A 123 -2.44 -2.36 6.12
C THR A 123 -3.77 -3.03 6.44
N ASN A 124 -4.14 -4.08 5.71
CA ASN A 124 -5.33 -4.88 6.00
C ASN A 124 -5.12 -5.86 7.16
N ALA A 125 -6.20 -6.12 7.90
CA ALA A 125 -6.20 -7.11 8.98
C ALA A 125 -6.16 -8.55 8.44
N HIS A 126 -6.83 -8.83 7.30
CA HIS A 126 -6.90 -10.18 6.70
C HIS A 126 -5.52 -10.74 6.32
N LEU A 127 -4.49 -9.91 6.19
CA LEU A 127 -3.11 -10.37 5.90
C LEU A 127 -2.58 -11.33 6.98
N PHE A 128 -3.10 -11.25 8.19
CA PHE A 128 -2.64 -12.03 9.34
C PHE A 128 -3.57 -13.20 9.68
N GLU A 129 -4.60 -13.46 8.89
CA GLU A 129 -5.51 -14.60 9.09
C GLU A 129 -4.81 -15.93 8.77
N ASN A 130 -5.11 -16.97 9.56
CA ASN A 130 -4.54 -18.32 9.43
C ASN A 130 -3.00 -18.33 9.51
N GLY A 131 -2.47 -17.43 10.32
CA GLY A 131 -1.03 -17.20 10.48
C GLY A 131 -0.29 -18.41 11.06
N LYS A 132 0.92 -18.65 10.55
CA LYS A 132 1.91 -19.59 11.10
C LYS A 132 2.96 -18.85 11.90
N ASP A 133 3.92 -19.59 12.44
CA ASP A 133 5.04 -18.99 13.20
C ASP A 133 6.12 -18.40 12.27
N ASP A 134 5.68 -17.75 11.21
CA ASP A 134 6.50 -17.14 10.16
C ASP A 134 6.79 -15.67 10.53
N PRO A 135 8.06 -15.24 10.64
CA PRO A 135 8.41 -13.86 10.99
C PRO A 135 7.96 -12.86 9.92
N ILE A 136 7.49 -11.69 10.38
CA ILE A 136 6.93 -10.63 9.52
C ILE A 136 7.92 -9.50 9.36
N GLY A 137 8.15 -9.06 8.11
CA GLY A 137 8.95 -7.89 7.76
C GLY A 137 8.18 -6.85 6.95
N VAL A 138 8.68 -5.64 7.04
CA VAL A 138 8.25 -4.49 6.23
C VAL A 138 9.46 -3.98 5.46
N MET A 139 9.35 -3.88 4.14
CA MET A 139 10.41 -3.35 3.28
C MET A 139 10.00 -2.01 2.67
N THR A 140 10.88 -1.03 2.75
CA THR A 140 10.75 0.29 2.14
C THR A 140 11.31 0.31 0.71
N LEU A 141 11.00 1.36 -0.06
CA LEU A 141 11.41 1.50 -1.46
C LEU A 141 12.94 1.46 -1.66
N ASP A 142 13.71 1.90 -0.69
CA ASP A 142 15.18 1.85 -0.71
C ASP A 142 15.75 0.46 -0.34
N GLY A 143 14.88 -0.55 -0.15
CA GLY A 143 15.26 -1.93 0.10
C GLY A 143 15.63 -2.23 1.56
N GLU A 144 15.39 -1.30 2.49
CA GLU A 144 15.61 -1.55 3.91
C GLU A 144 14.46 -2.34 4.52
N ILE A 145 14.79 -3.32 5.37
CA ILE A 145 13.82 -4.18 6.02
C ILE A 145 13.78 -3.93 7.52
N PHE A 146 12.57 -3.80 8.02
CA PHE A 146 12.25 -3.65 9.42
C PHE A 146 11.41 -4.83 9.91
N ALA A 147 11.79 -5.38 11.07
CA ALA A 147 10.96 -6.35 11.76
C ALA A 147 9.68 -5.68 12.28
N VAL A 148 8.53 -6.34 12.11
CA VAL A 148 7.30 -5.90 12.78
C VAL A 148 7.40 -6.23 14.26
N LYS A 149 7.18 -5.22 15.11
CA LYS A 149 7.30 -5.37 16.57
C LYS A 149 5.96 -5.69 17.24
N GLU A 150 4.89 -5.05 16.80
CA GLU A 150 3.54 -5.23 17.37
C GLU A 150 2.43 -4.80 16.41
N ILE A 151 1.22 -5.28 16.69
CA ILE A 151 -0.03 -4.71 16.18
C ILE A 151 -0.54 -3.73 17.24
N VAL A 152 -0.47 -2.44 16.94
CA VAL A 152 -0.83 -1.38 17.92
C VAL A 152 -2.33 -1.10 17.95
N ALA A 153 -3.02 -1.26 16.83
CA ALA A 153 -4.46 -1.10 16.71
C ALA A 153 -5.01 -1.95 15.56
N SER A 154 -6.26 -2.35 15.66
CA SER A 154 -6.96 -3.09 14.62
C SER A 154 -8.47 -2.84 14.65
N ASP A 155 -9.09 -2.97 13.47
CA ASP A 155 -10.52 -3.11 13.30
C ASP A 155 -10.74 -4.23 12.27
N VAL A 156 -10.95 -5.45 12.78
CA VAL A 156 -11.06 -6.65 11.93
C VAL A 156 -12.31 -6.59 11.07
N GLU A 157 -13.40 -5.97 11.56
CA GLU A 157 -14.66 -5.84 10.81
C GLU A 157 -14.51 -4.89 9.62
N LYS A 158 -13.66 -3.86 9.75
CA LYS A 158 -13.31 -2.93 8.67
C LYS A 158 -12.03 -3.31 7.94
N ASP A 159 -11.45 -4.45 8.30
CA ASP A 159 -10.24 -4.99 7.69
C ASP A 159 -9.03 -4.03 7.76
N ILE A 160 -8.79 -3.42 8.93
CA ILE A 160 -7.69 -2.47 9.16
C ILE A 160 -6.77 -3.01 10.26
N ALA A 161 -5.46 -2.98 10.02
CA ALA A 161 -4.42 -3.21 11.01
C ALA A 161 -3.38 -2.07 10.99
N ILE A 162 -2.91 -1.66 12.16
CA ILE A 162 -1.81 -0.71 12.32
C ILE A 162 -0.66 -1.42 13.03
N LEU A 163 0.46 -1.49 12.32
CA LEU A 163 1.69 -2.12 12.77
C LEU A 163 2.66 -1.08 13.32
N ARG A 164 3.58 -1.54 14.17
CA ARG A 164 4.74 -0.78 14.62
C ARG A 164 6.01 -1.45 14.08
N ILE A 165 6.85 -0.65 13.44
CA ILE A 165 8.27 -0.96 13.19
C ILE A 165 9.15 0.02 13.96
N ASP A 166 10.41 -0.33 14.18
CA ASP A 166 11.40 0.56 14.80
C ASP A 166 12.36 1.07 13.73
N PRO A 167 12.22 2.33 13.27
CA PRO A 167 13.12 2.91 12.29
C PRO A 167 14.46 3.38 12.89
N GLY A 168 14.69 3.17 14.20
CA GLY A 168 15.87 3.67 14.89
C GLY A 168 15.96 5.19 14.85
N ASN A 169 17.07 5.70 14.33
CA ASN A 169 17.31 7.15 14.20
C ASN A 169 16.76 7.75 12.88
N LYS A 170 16.08 6.96 12.05
CA LYS A 170 15.52 7.42 10.78
C LYS A 170 14.14 8.04 10.97
N THR A 171 13.88 9.07 10.19
CA THR A 171 12.56 9.68 10.08
C THR A 171 11.93 9.19 8.78
N LEU A 172 10.91 8.36 8.88
CA LEU A 172 10.22 7.81 7.72
C LEU A 172 9.31 8.87 7.07
N ARG A 173 9.12 8.77 5.76
CA ARG A 173 8.18 9.63 5.05
C ARG A 173 6.76 9.09 5.22
N ALA A 174 5.91 9.79 5.96
CA ALA A 174 4.51 9.45 6.16
C ALA A 174 3.61 10.11 5.12
N LEU A 175 2.51 9.42 4.74
CA LEU A 175 1.46 9.96 3.87
C LEU A 175 0.44 10.76 4.70
N PRO A 176 0.01 11.93 4.22
CA PRO A 176 -1.09 12.67 4.83
C PRO A 176 -2.44 12.00 4.52
N LEU A 177 -3.42 12.15 5.43
CA LEU A 177 -4.81 11.78 5.17
C LEU A 177 -5.55 12.96 4.53
N ALA A 178 -6.28 12.71 3.47
CA ALA A 178 -7.14 13.71 2.82
C ALA A 178 -8.29 14.17 3.74
N ASN A 179 -8.93 15.28 3.42
CA ASN A 179 -10.09 15.77 4.18
C ASN A 179 -11.41 15.16 3.74
N SER A 180 -11.56 14.87 2.47
CA SER A 180 -12.75 14.29 1.87
C SER A 180 -12.36 13.39 0.70
N ALA A 181 -13.35 12.65 0.19
CA ALA A 181 -13.27 11.88 -1.04
C ALA A 181 -14.68 11.80 -1.63
N GLU A 182 -14.81 12.06 -2.95
CA GLU A 182 -16.10 12.10 -3.64
C GLU A 182 -16.08 11.27 -4.94
N PRO A 183 -17.22 10.69 -5.38
CA PRO A 183 -17.30 10.00 -6.65
C PRO A 183 -16.89 10.89 -7.82
N GLY A 184 -16.12 10.32 -8.75
CA GLY A 184 -15.59 11.04 -9.91
C GLY A 184 -14.20 11.64 -9.70
N GLU A 185 -13.69 11.75 -8.48
CA GLU A 185 -12.32 12.19 -8.21
C GLU A 185 -11.30 11.21 -8.79
N GLU A 186 -10.19 11.76 -9.27
CA GLU A 186 -9.04 10.99 -9.75
C GLU A 186 -8.32 10.32 -8.57
N VAL A 187 -7.96 9.05 -8.78
CA VAL A 187 -7.26 8.26 -7.78
C VAL A 187 -6.03 7.57 -8.38
N HIS A 188 -5.04 7.35 -7.52
CA HIS A 188 -3.82 6.62 -7.83
C HIS A 188 -3.59 5.55 -6.76
N VAL A 189 -3.18 4.36 -7.18
CA VAL A 189 -2.78 3.27 -6.29
C VAL A 189 -1.33 2.96 -6.53
N ILE A 190 -0.53 2.88 -5.48
CA ILE A 190 0.84 2.35 -5.51
C ILE A 190 0.85 1.13 -4.63
N SER A 191 1.18 -0.04 -5.20
CA SER A 191 1.07 -1.32 -4.49
C SER A 191 1.97 -2.39 -5.14
N HIS A 192 1.87 -3.65 -4.67
CA HIS A 192 2.71 -4.77 -5.11
C HIS A 192 1.86 -5.94 -5.68
N PRO A 193 1.06 -5.72 -6.76
CA PRO A 193 0.18 -6.74 -7.32
C PRO A 193 0.99 -7.93 -7.83
N GLN A 194 0.68 -9.15 -7.35
CA GLN A 194 1.32 -10.40 -7.79
C GLN A 194 2.85 -10.37 -7.74
N GLY A 195 3.43 -9.68 -6.76
CA GLY A 195 4.89 -9.55 -6.63
C GLY A 195 5.53 -8.57 -7.63
N GLN A 196 4.74 -7.77 -8.36
CA GLN A 196 5.25 -6.65 -9.14
C GLN A 196 5.36 -5.43 -8.22
N TYR A 197 6.55 -5.16 -7.74
CA TYR A 197 6.76 -4.15 -6.71
C TYR A 197 6.60 -2.72 -7.23
N TYR A 198 5.98 -1.86 -6.41
CA TYR A 198 5.80 -0.42 -6.65
C TYR A 198 5.07 -0.08 -7.95
N CYS A 199 4.07 -0.90 -8.32
CA CYS A 199 3.23 -0.67 -9.47
C CYS A 199 2.29 0.52 -9.22
N LEU A 200 2.28 1.51 -10.13
CA LEU A 200 1.34 2.63 -10.13
C LEU A 200 0.20 2.37 -11.09
N THR A 201 -1.03 2.47 -10.61
CA THR A 201 -2.24 2.50 -11.45
C THR A 201 -3.07 3.74 -11.15
N SER A 202 -3.89 4.15 -12.10
CA SER A 202 -4.74 5.34 -11.97
C SER A 202 -6.16 5.07 -12.41
N GLY A 203 -7.10 5.78 -11.82
CA GLY A 203 -8.52 5.65 -12.11
C GLY A 203 -9.34 6.75 -11.45
N LYS A 204 -10.59 6.42 -11.10
CA LYS A 204 -11.52 7.32 -10.43
C LYS A 204 -12.25 6.59 -9.32
N ILE A 205 -12.75 7.33 -8.33
CA ILE A 205 -13.77 6.81 -7.42
C ILE A 205 -15.04 6.60 -8.24
N SER A 206 -15.54 5.36 -8.32
CA SER A 206 -16.77 5.06 -9.04
C SER A 206 -18.01 5.23 -8.16
N ARG A 207 -17.93 4.79 -6.90
CA ARG A 207 -19.02 4.96 -5.92
C ARG A 207 -18.58 4.68 -4.49
N PHE A 208 -19.42 5.10 -3.53
CA PHE A 208 -19.43 4.56 -2.16
C PHE A 208 -20.68 3.69 -1.99
N HIS A 209 -20.55 2.56 -1.31
CA HIS A 209 -21.67 1.67 -1.04
C HIS A 209 -21.53 0.97 0.33
N ARG A 210 -22.58 0.30 0.74
CA ARG A 210 -22.64 -0.51 1.96
C ARG A 210 -23.07 -1.90 1.62
N ASP A 211 -22.35 -2.86 2.17
CA ASP A 211 -22.73 -4.27 2.10
C ASP A 211 -23.25 -4.75 3.45
N HIS A 212 -24.37 -5.46 3.38
CA HIS A 212 -25.00 -6.15 4.49
C HIS A 212 -24.70 -7.64 4.35
N LEU A 213 -23.44 -8.03 4.57
CA LEU A 213 -22.97 -9.39 4.34
C LEU A 213 -23.54 -10.39 5.36
N LYS A 214 -23.94 -9.93 6.54
CA LYS A 214 -24.53 -10.73 7.61
C LYS A 214 -25.71 -10.01 8.26
N GLU A 215 -26.77 -10.73 8.57
CA GLU A 215 -28.03 -10.18 9.09
C GLU A 215 -27.86 -9.45 10.44
N ASP A 216 -26.92 -9.91 11.27
CA ASP A 216 -26.71 -9.43 12.64
C ASP A 216 -25.45 -8.55 12.80
N GLU A 217 -24.71 -8.25 11.73
CA GLU A 217 -23.52 -7.41 11.78
C GLU A 217 -23.79 -6.00 11.18
N PRO A 218 -23.14 -4.95 11.70
CA PRO A 218 -23.25 -3.63 11.10
C PRO A 218 -22.73 -3.65 9.65
N PRO A 219 -23.37 -2.87 8.75
CA PRO A 219 -22.98 -2.85 7.36
C PRO A 219 -21.55 -2.33 7.18
N THR A 220 -20.81 -2.95 6.29
CA THR A 220 -19.45 -2.52 5.92
C THR A 220 -19.52 -1.45 4.83
N ASP A 221 -18.82 -0.36 5.02
CA ASP A 221 -18.70 0.70 4.02
C ASP A 221 -17.52 0.44 3.08
N TRP A 222 -17.78 0.63 1.80
CA TRP A 222 -16.82 0.45 0.72
C TRP A 222 -16.70 1.67 -0.19
N MET A 223 -15.53 1.83 -0.79
CA MET A 223 -15.24 2.76 -1.86
C MET A 223 -14.77 1.96 -3.08
N SER A 224 -15.60 1.89 -4.13
CA SER A 224 -15.19 1.25 -5.39
C SER A 224 -14.44 2.23 -6.27
N ILE A 225 -13.35 1.77 -6.89
CA ILE A 225 -12.51 2.57 -7.79
C ILE A 225 -12.31 1.88 -9.14
N THR A 226 -11.84 2.63 -10.15
CA THR A 226 -11.50 2.09 -11.47
C THR A 226 -10.01 1.90 -11.71
N ALA A 227 -9.16 2.27 -10.76
CA ALA A 227 -7.73 1.93 -10.81
C ALA A 227 -7.55 0.43 -10.62
N ASP A 228 -6.66 -0.19 -11.39
CA ASP A 228 -6.42 -1.62 -11.31
C ASP A 228 -5.54 -1.99 -10.11
N PHE A 229 -5.87 -3.16 -9.53
CA PHE A 229 -5.07 -3.84 -8.53
C PHE A 229 -5.41 -5.34 -8.48
N ALA A 230 -4.57 -6.13 -7.85
CA ALA A 230 -4.72 -7.58 -7.73
C ALA A 230 -4.23 -8.09 -6.37
N GLY A 231 -4.22 -9.40 -6.16
CA GLY A 231 -3.60 -10.01 -4.97
C GLY A 231 -2.18 -9.48 -4.74
N GLY A 232 -1.82 -9.16 -3.49
CA GLY A 232 -0.60 -8.44 -3.14
C GLY A 232 -0.76 -6.92 -3.04
N SER A 233 -1.81 -6.33 -3.64
CA SER A 233 -2.11 -4.91 -3.47
C SER A 233 -2.85 -4.59 -2.16
N SER A 234 -3.37 -5.59 -1.45
CA SER A 234 -4.05 -5.42 -0.16
C SER A 234 -3.24 -4.57 0.80
N GLY A 235 -3.88 -3.57 1.42
CA GLY A 235 -3.23 -2.60 2.30
C GLY A 235 -2.56 -1.41 1.60
N GLY A 236 -2.45 -1.43 0.28
CA GLY A 236 -1.89 -0.32 -0.49
C GLY A 236 -2.74 0.94 -0.39
N PRO A 237 -2.13 2.13 -0.32
CA PRO A 237 -2.86 3.39 -0.23
C PRO A 237 -3.57 3.72 -1.54
N VAL A 238 -4.81 4.18 -1.44
CA VAL A 238 -5.50 4.90 -2.50
C VAL A 238 -5.30 6.39 -2.29
N LEU A 239 -4.67 7.05 -3.25
CA LEU A 239 -4.22 8.42 -3.16
C LEU A 239 -5.08 9.33 -4.04
N ASN A 240 -5.37 10.54 -3.58
CA ASN A 240 -5.92 11.58 -4.42
C ASN A 240 -4.80 12.25 -5.26
N LYS A 241 -5.17 13.19 -6.12
CA LYS A 241 -4.22 13.96 -6.96
C LYS A 241 -3.15 14.74 -6.17
N ASN A 242 -3.35 14.97 -4.87
CA ASN A 242 -2.38 15.66 -4.01
C ASN A 242 -1.42 14.70 -3.31
N GLY A 243 -1.56 13.37 -3.50
CA GLY A 243 -0.78 12.36 -2.79
C GLY A 243 -1.27 12.11 -1.35
N GLU A 244 -2.51 12.48 -1.04
CA GLU A 244 -3.13 12.24 0.26
C GLU A 244 -3.95 10.96 0.22
N VAL A 245 -3.94 10.18 1.30
CA VAL A 245 -4.68 8.92 1.41
C VAL A 245 -6.17 9.21 1.53
N ILE A 246 -6.97 8.63 0.62
CA ILE A 246 -8.44 8.68 0.61
C ILE A 246 -9.07 7.31 0.85
N GLY A 247 -8.28 6.25 0.85
CA GLY A 247 -8.72 4.88 1.08
C GLY A 247 -7.56 3.91 1.07
N MET A 248 -7.86 2.62 1.21
CA MET A 248 -6.90 1.53 1.20
C MET A 248 -7.45 0.36 0.40
N VAL A 249 -6.65 -0.21 -0.49
CA VAL A 249 -7.02 -1.40 -1.28
C VAL A 249 -7.40 -2.56 -0.36
N ALA A 250 -8.48 -3.26 -0.69
CA ALA A 250 -8.91 -4.42 0.10
C ALA A 250 -9.27 -5.63 -0.76
N SER A 251 -10.25 -5.55 -1.66
CA SER A 251 -10.74 -6.74 -2.36
C SER A 251 -11.14 -6.49 -3.80
N THR A 252 -11.27 -7.58 -4.55
CA THR A 252 -11.82 -7.58 -5.90
C THR A 252 -13.00 -8.55 -5.97
N LEU A 253 -14.07 -8.13 -6.65
CA LEU A 253 -15.23 -8.97 -6.94
C LEU A 253 -15.43 -9.04 -8.45
N THR A 254 -15.37 -10.26 -9.01
CA THR A 254 -15.56 -10.48 -10.44
C THR A 254 -17.01 -10.80 -10.75
N ALA A 255 -17.63 -10.00 -11.59
CA ALA A 255 -18.93 -10.29 -12.17
C ALA A 255 -18.76 -11.11 -13.46
N TYR A 256 -19.52 -12.18 -13.56
CA TYR A 256 -19.52 -13.08 -14.71
C TYR A 256 -20.84 -12.98 -15.45
N SER A 257 -20.83 -13.25 -16.77
CA SER A 257 -22.07 -13.51 -17.54
C SER A 257 -22.67 -14.85 -17.11
N GLU A 258 -23.94 -15.07 -17.43
CA GLU A 258 -24.50 -16.41 -17.38
C GLU A 258 -23.69 -17.36 -18.27
N ALA A 259 -23.57 -18.63 -17.84
CA ALA A 259 -22.85 -19.63 -18.61
C ALA A 259 -23.46 -19.77 -20.00
N SER A 260 -22.67 -19.60 -21.05
CA SER A 260 -23.14 -19.80 -22.42
C SER A 260 -23.06 -21.29 -22.76
N ASP A 261 -24.14 -21.85 -23.30
CA ASP A 261 -24.19 -23.22 -23.87
C ASP A 261 -23.35 -23.34 -25.16
N CYS A 262 -22.59 -22.34 -25.53
CA CYS A 262 -21.79 -22.34 -26.74
C CYS A 262 -20.60 -23.28 -26.62
N LYS A 263 -20.58 -24.32 -27.45
CA LYS A 263 -19.54 -25.36 -27.48
C LYS A 263 -18.13 -24.81 -27.79
N THR A 264 -18.02 -23.59 -28.36
CA THR A 264 -16.77 -22.96 -28.72
C THR A 264 -16.21 -22.06 -27.62
N ARG A 265 -17.00 -21.71 -26.58
CA ARG A 265 -16.62 -20.95 -25.40
C ARG A 265 -17.26 -21.54 -24.15
N PRO A 266 -16.73 -22.63 -23.60
CA PRO A 266 -17.27 -23.20 -22.37
C PRO A 266 -16.90 -22.31 -21.18
N GLY A 267 -17.92 -21.89 -20.43
CA GLY A 267 -17.79 -21.14 -19.19
C GLY A 267 -18.30 -19.68 -19.27
N PRO A 268 -18.46 -19.04 -18.10
CA PRO A 268 -18.92 -17.66 -18.03
C PRO A 268 -17.79 -16.68 -18.44
N ASP A 269 -18.14 -15.67 -19.24
CA ASP A 269 -17.23 -14.57 -19.56
C ASP A 269 -17.17 -13.55 -18.39
N VAL A 270 -16.00 -13.01 -18.11
CA VAL A 270 -15.86 -11.88 -17.17
C VAL A 270 -16.50 -10.66 -17.77
N GLN A 271 -17.49 -10.09 -17.07
CA GLN A 271 -18.16 -8.85 -17.47
C GLN A 271 -17.49 -7.62 -16.87
N MET A 272 -17.16 -7.69 -15.58
CA MET A 272 -16.53 -6.59 -14.85
C MET A 272 -15.81 -7.11 -13.61
N VAL A 273 -14.76 -6.41 -13.22
CA VAL A 273 -14.09 -6.60 -11.91
C VAL A 273 -14.33 -5.34 -11.09
N PHE A 274 -15.06 -5.48 -10.00
CA PHE A 274 -15.19 -4.42 -9.01
C PHE A 274 -13.93 -4.37 -8.15
N LYS A 275 -13.45 -3.18 -7.88
CA LYS A 275 -12.23 -2.89 -7.12
C LYS A 275 -12.63 -2.15 -5.85
N ASP A 276 -12.75 -2.89 -4.73
CA ASP A 276 -13.28 -2.34 -3.49
C ASP A 276 -12.18 -2.03 -2.49
N CYS A 277 -12.28 -0.84 -1.92
CA CYS A 277 -11.31 -0.23 -1.02
C CYS A 277 -11.99 0.18 0.28
N ILE A 278 -11.24 0.16 1.37
CA ILE A 278 -11.65 0.71 2.66
C ILE A 278 -11.66 2.23 2.54
N PRO A 279 -12.80 2.91 2.83
CA PRO A 279 -12.89 4.35 2.65
C PRO A 279 -12.16 5.13 3.76
N LEU A 280 -11.75 6.36 3.42
CA LEU A 280 -11.05 7.30 4.31
C LEU A 280 -11.68 7.39 5.71
N ARG A 281 -13.02 7.44 5.82
CA ARG A 281 -13.70 7.58 7.11
C ARG A 281 -13.42 6.42 8.08
N SER A 282 -13.31 5.19 7.56
CA SER A 282 -12.98 4.01 8.34
C SER A 282 -11.53 4.07 8.83
N ILE A 283 -10.60 4.48 7.96
CA ILE A 283 -9.20 4.67 8.28
C ILE A 283 -9.02 5.77 9.33
N ARG A 284 -9.71 6.91 9.19
CA ARG A 284 -9.66 8.02 10.16
C ARG A 284 -10.15 7.62 11.53
N GLY A 285 -11.15 6.71 11.61
CA GLY A 285 -11.64 6.16 12.87
C GLY A 285 -10.57 5.47 13.72
N MET A 286 -9.46 5.04 13.09
CA MET A 286 -8.34 4.41 13.78
C MET A 286 -7.37 5.41 14.41
N PHE A 287 -7.50 6.70 14.11
CA PHE A 287 -6.56 7.72 14.54
C PHE A 287 -7.20 8.76 15.47
N GLN A 288 -6.43 9.18 16.47
CA GLN A 288 -6.69 10.39 17.25
C GLN A 288 -5.74 11.49 16.76
N SER A 289 -6.27 12.69 16.52
CA SER A 289 -5.41 13.85 16.28
C SER A 289 -4.61 14.16 17.53
N ARG A 290 -3.29 14.25 17.44
CA ARG A 290 -2.49 14.93 18.45
C ARG A 290 -2.78 16.41 18.30
N GLU A 291 -3.37 17.05 19.32
CA GLU A 291 -3.46 18.51 19.44
C GLU A 291 -2.07 19.15 19.46
#